data_7f84bf5ab8cf62a88da33462b39a3ddd
#
_entry.id   7f84bf5ab8cf62a88da33462b39a3ddd
#
_cell.length_a   1.000
_cell.length_b   1.000
_cell.length_c   1.000
_cell.angle_alpha   90.00
_cell.angle_beta   90.00
_cell.angle_gamma   90.00
#
_symmetry.space_group_name_H-M   'P 1'
#
loop_
_entity.id
_entity.type
_entity.pdbx_description
1 polymer ?
#
loop_
_entity_poly.entity_id
_entity_poly.type
_entity_poly.pdbx_seq_one_letter_code
_entity_poly.pdbx_strand_id
1 'polypeptide(L)'
;KNGAGKSSIPLILEEVLFNKNSKGIKKADIQNREYNKGYNITLDFSVEDNKYRIEVKRSRGTIKVKLFENSTDISSHTATNTYKTVEEILGLDFKTFSQLVYQNTTASLQFLTATDANRKKFLVDLFGVDEYTKFYETFRTVAKTVSVKINEIQGRCSTIEKWLEDNILETTNILPELNLPKISEED
;
A
#
# COMPACT_ATOMS: atom_id res chain seq x y z
N LYS A 1 -35.25 -9.19 -21.04
CA LYS A 1 -35.55 -8.18 -22.05
C LYS A 1 -34.43 -7.15 -22.08
N ASN A 2 -33.85 -6.85 -23.22
CA ASN A 2 -32.83 -5.81 -23.34
C ASN A 2 -33.47 -4.44 -23.10
N GLY A 3 -32.75 -3.48 -22.52
CA GLY A 3 -33.27 -2.16 -22.18
C GLY A 3 -34.03 -2.03 -20.85
N ALA A 4 -34.12 -3.10 -20.06
CA ALA A 4 -34.83 -3.09 -18.76
C ALA A 4 -34.00 -2.51 -17.59
N GLY A 5 -32.92 -1.82 -17.85
CA GLY A 5 -32.10 -1.16 -16.81
C GLY A 5 -31.21 -2.10 -15.95
N LYS A 6 -31.10 -3.38 -16.31
CA LYS A 6 -30.31 -4.36 -15.52
C LYS A 6 -28.85 -3.92 -15.30
N SER A 7 -28.21 -3.35 -16.31
CA SER A 7 -26.84 -2.86 -16.23
C SER A 7 -26.71 -1.52 -15.49
N SER A 8 -27.81 -0.86 -15.15
CA SER A 8 -27.79 0.39 -14.37
C SER A 8 -27.67 0.14 -12.87
N ILE A 9 -28.17 -1.01 -12.38
CA ILE A 9 -28.13 -1.34 -10.94
C ILE A 9 -26.69 -1.35 -10.41
N PRO A 10 -25.76 -2.13 -11.00
CA PRO A 10 -24.36 -2.09 -10.53
C PRO A 10 -23.71 -0.72 -10.63
N LEU A 11 -24.02 0.05 -11.67
CA LEU A 11 -23.48 1.41 -11.83
C LEU A 11 -23.99 2.36 -10.75
N ILE A 12 -25.23 2.20 -10.29
CA ILE A 12 -25.79 2.97 -9.18
C ILE A 12 -25.09 2.56 -7.87
N LEU A 13 -24.79 1.28 -7.66
CA LEU A 13 -24.03 0.83 -6.50
C LEU A 13 -22.60 1.39 -6.50
N GLU A 14 -21.92 1.36 -7.63
CA GLU A 14 -20.60 2.00 -7.77
C GLU A 14 -20.65 3.50 -7.46
N GLU A 15 -21.67 4.19 -7.95
CA GLU A 15 -21.85 5.64 -7.73
C GLU A 15 -22.13 5.96 -6.27
N VAL A 16 -23.01 5.23 -5.61
CA VAL A 16 -23.44 5.50 -4.24
C VAL A 16 -22.36 5.13 -3.23
N LEU A 17 -21.62 4.04 -3.45
CA LEU A 17 -20.60 3.56 -2.51
C LEU A 17 -19.23 4.23 -2.70
N PHE A 18 -18.86 4.60 -3.93
CA PHE A 18 -17.49 5.05 -4.25
C PHE A 18 -17.44 6.38 -5.00
N ASN A 19 -18.57 6.97 -5.38
CA ASN A 19 -18.61 8.15 -6.25
C ASN A 19 -17.81 7.96 -7.56
N LYS A 20 -17.75 6.75 -8.04
CA LYS A 20 -17.04 6.34 -9.27
C LYS A 20 -17.95 5.46 -10.11
N ASN A 21 -17.59 5.22 -11.35
CA ASN A 21 -18.22 4.20 -12.17
C ASN A 21 -17.22 3.56 -13.13
N SER A 22 -17.37 2.26 -13.36
CA SER A 22 -16.50 1.45 -14.20
C SER A 22 -16.61 1.75 -15.69
N LYS A 23 -17.71 2.37 -16.12
CA LYS A 23 -17.97 2.71 -17.55
C LYS A 23 -17.51 4.11 -17.95
N GLY A 24 -16.93 4.90 -17.04
CA GLY A 24 -16.50 6.27 -17.33
C GLY A 24 -17.62 7.23 -17.69
N ILE A 25 -18.87 6.94 -17.26
CA ILE A 25 -20.02 7.80 -17.52
C ILE A 25 -19.83 9.12 -16.77
N LYS A 26 -20.00 10.24 -17.46
CA LYS A 26 -19.92 11.55 -16.81
C LYS A 26 -21.05 11.72 -15.81
N LYS A 27 -20.77 12.37 -14.68
CA LYS A 27 -21.74 12.59 -13.60
C LYS A 27 -23.01 13.33 -14.07
N ALA A 28 -22.85 14.21 -15.04
CA ALA A 28 -23.99 14.90 -15.67
C ALA A 28 -24.93 13.96 -16.45
N ASP A 29 -24.41 12.85 -16.96
CA ASP A 29 -25.19 11.88 -17.75
C ASP A 29 -25.92 10.83 -16.91
N ILE A 30 -25.63 10.78 -15.60
CA ILE A 30 -26.32 9.89 -14.64
C ILE A 30 -27.70 10.45 -14.30
N GLN A 31 -27.85 11.77 -14.30
CA GLN A 31 -29.12 12.40 -13.98
C GLN A 31 -30.15 12.25 -15.10
N ASN A 32 -31.42 12.43 -14.76
CA ASN A 32 -32.49 12.44 -15.74
C ASN A 32 -32.32 13.64 -16.69
N ARG A 33 -32.28 13.34 -18.00
CA ARG A 33 -32.02 14.34 -19.05
C ARG A 33 -33.13 15.39 -19.19
N GLU A 34 -34.37 15.02 -18.85
CA GLU A 34 -35.52 15.93 -18.97
C GLU A 34 -35.54 16.95 -17.83
N TYR A 35 -35.27 16.50 -16.59
CA TYR A 35 -35.35 17.35 -15.41
C TYR A 35 -34.04 18.10 -15.09
N ASN A 36 -32.92 17.55 -15.45
CA ASN A 36 -31.55 18.11 -15.29
C ASN A 36 -31.28 18.82 -13.91
N LYS A 37 -31.94 18.32 -12.85
CA LYS A 37 -31.86 18.91 -11.48
C LYS A 37 -30.93 18.16 -10.54
N GLY A 38 -30.24 17.13 -11.03
CA GLY A 38 -29.42 16.26 -10.22
C GLY A 38 -30.12 14.93 -9.91
N TYR A 39 -29.58 14.22 -8.91
CA TYR A 39 -30.13 12.94 -8.47
C TYR A 39 -29.95 12.76 -6.97
N ASN A 40 -30.76 11.88 -6.41
CA ASN A 40 -30.68 11.43 -5.03
C ASN A 40 -30.69 9.89 -5.04
N ILE A 41 -29.73 9.28 -4.33
CA ILE A 41 -29.61 7.84 -4.19
C ILE A 41 -29.54 7.53 -2.71
N THR A 42 -30.36 6.59 -2.25
CA THR A 42 -30.31 6.05 -0.89
C THR A 42 -30.10 4.55 -1.01
N LEU A 43 -29.13 4.03 -0.26
CA LEU A 43 -28.81 2.61 -0.19
C LEU A 43 -28.76 2.18 1.26
N ASP A 44 -29.53 1.17 1.60
CA ASP A 44 -29.46 0.45 2.86
C ASP A 44 -28.70 -0.85 2.64
N PHE A 45 -27.71 -1.13 3.50
CA PHE A 45 -26.91 -2.35 3.46
C PHE A 45 -26.51 -2.78 4.86
N SER A 46 -26.05 -4.02 5.00
CA SER A 46 -25.55 -4.53 6.28
C SER A 46 -24.15 -5.10 6.07
N VAL A 47 -23.30 -4.90 7.04
CA VAL A 47 -22.00 -5.56 7.13
C VAL A 47 -21.90 -6.15 8.52
N GLU A 48 -21.72 -7.46 8.58
CA GLU A 48 -21.82 -8.23 9.81
C GLU A 48 -23.17 -7.97 10.53
N ASP A 49 -23.15 -7.51 11.79
CA ASP A 49 -24.36 -7.25 12.58
C ASP A 49 -24.83 -5.78 12.49
N ASN A 50 -24.08 -4.91 11.81
CA ASN A 50 -24.39 -3.48 11.71
C ASN A 50 -25.18 -3.15 10.44
N LYS A 51 -26.17 -2.26 10.59
CA LYS A 51 -26.98 -1.73 9.50
C LYS A 51 -26.50 -0.34 9.12
N TYR A 52 -26.25 -0.16 7.84
CA TYR A 52 -25.76 1.10 7.30
C TYR A 52 -26.77 1.67 6.30
N ARG A 53 -26.86 2.99 6.29
CA ARG A 53 -27.59 3.75 5.27
C ARG A 53 -26.68 4.84 4.73
N ILE A 54 -26.52 4.89 3.42
CA ILE A 54 -25.82 5.97 2.73
C ILE A 54 -26.82 6.74 1.87
N GLU A 55 -26.78 8.07 1.98
CA GLU A 55 -27.59 8.98 1.19
C GLU A 55 -26.68 9.91 0.39
N VAL A 56 -26.81 9.87 -0.91
CA VAL A 56 -26.02 10.71 -1.83
C VAL A 56 -26.97 11.63 -2.57
N LYS A 57 -26.79 12.92 -2.41
CA LYS A 57 -27.53 13.95 -3.13
C LYS A 57 -26.56 14.77 -3.97
N ARG A 58 -26.80 14.79 -5.29
CA ARG A 58 -26.02 15.59 -6.23
C ARG A 58 -26.94 16.60 -6.89
N SER A 59 -26.57 17.87 -6.85
CA SER A 59 -27.32 18.97 -7.50
C SER A 59 -26.36 20.03 -7.99
N ARG A 60 -26.48 20.43 -9.26
CA ARG A 60 -25.70 21.53 -9.88
C ARG A 60 -24.18 21.43 -9.63
N GLY A 61 -23.62 20.21 -9.73
CA GLY A 61 -22.18 19.96 -9.54
C GLY A 61 -21.74 19.75 -8.08
N THR A 62 -22.58 20.07 -7.10
CA THR A 62 -22.29 19.84 -5.67
C THR A 62 -22.76 18.43 -5.25
N ILE A 63 -21.96 17.76 -4.41
CA ILE A 63 -22.32 16.49 -3.80
C ILE A 63 -22.45 16.64 -2.29
N LYS A 64 -23.52 16.07 -1.73
CA LYS A 64 -23.70 15.89 -0.29
C LYS A 64 -23.86 14.41 -0.02
N VAL A 65 -23.10 13.88 0.91
CA VAL A 65 -23.11 12.48 1.32
C VAL A 65 -23.37 12.42 2.82
N LYS A 66 -24.31 11.54 3.20
CA LYS A 66 -24.57 11.20 4.59
C LYS A 66 -24.44 9.69 4.76
N LEU A 67 -23.85 9.30 5.86
CA LEU A 67 -23.65 7.91 6.23
C LEU A 67 -24.17 7.70 7.66
N PHE A 68 -25.01 6.68 7.81
CA PHE A 68 -25.60 6.32 9.11
C PHE A 68 -25.22 4.88 9.44
N GLU A 69 -24.88 4.64 10.69
CA GLU A 69 -24.69 3.33 11.28
C GLU A 69 -25.73 3.14 12.38
N ASN A 70 -26.57 2.10 12.28
CA ASN A 70 -27.66 1.82 13.23
C ASN A 70 -28.49 3.08 13.58
N SER A 71 -28.78 3.92 12.57
CA SER A 71 -29.49 5.20 12.66
C SER A 71 -28.69 6.37 13.24
N THR A 72 -27.44 6.20 13.63
CA THR A 72 -26.54 7.27 14.08
C THR A 72 -25.81 7.86 12.89
N ASP A 73 -25.76 9.18 12.76
CA ASP A 73 -25.02 9.86 11.69
C ASP A 73 -23.51 9.81 11.97
N ILE A 74 -22.77 9.08 11.12
CA ILE A 74 -21.31 8.93 11.16
C ILE A 74 -20.63 9.63 9.99
N SER A 75 -21.31 10.56 9.33
CA SER A 75 -20.78 11.31 8.19
C SER A 75 -19.57 12.14 8.60
N SER A 76 -18.54 12.15 7.76
CA SER A 76 -17.38 13.05 7.92
C SER A 76 -17.70 14.45 7.39
N HIS A 77 -16.88 15.43 7.76
CA HIS A 77 -17.03 16.83 7.32
C HIS A 77 -17.00 17.02 5.80
N THR A 78 -16.35 16.10 5.08
CA THR A 78 -16.25 16.13 3.62
C THR A 78 -16.79 14.86 2.99
N ALA A 79 -17.38 14.98 1.80
CA ALA A 79 -17.84 13.82 1.03
C ALA A 79 -16.71 12.82 0.77
N THR A 80 -15.49 13.30 0.49
CA THR A 80 -14.32 12.44 0.25
C THR A 80 -13.98 11.58 1.47
N ASN A 81 -14.00 12.15 2.67
CA ASN A 81 -13.70 11.40 3.89
C ASN A 81 -14.85 10.43 4.23
N THR A 82 -16.11 10.82 3.99
CA THR A 82 -17.24 9.90 4.16
C THR A 82 -17.12 8.68 3.24
N TYR A 83 -16.68 8.86 1.98
CA TYR A 83 -16.43 7.73 1.09
C TYR A 83 -15.28 6.84 1.53
N LYS A 84 -14.22 7.40 2.16
CA LYS A 84 -13.16 6.58 2.76
C LYS A 84 -13.68 5.71 3.91
N THR A 85 -14.52 6.29 4.78
CA THR A 85 -15.20 5.51 5.83
C THR A 85 -16.06 4.37 5.24
N VAL A 86 -16.74 4.61 4.11
CA VAL A 86 -17.48 3.54 3.41
C VAL A 86 -16.55 2.44 2.89
N GLU A 87 -15.41 2.81 2.28
CA GLU A 87 -14.39 1.84 1.83
C GLU A 87 -13.83 1.03 3.01
N GLU A 88 -13.57 1.66 4.17
CA GLU A 88 -13.13 1.00 5.41
C GLU A 88 -14.18 0.02 5.95
N ILE A 89 -15.46 0.41 6.00
CA ILE A 89 -16.58 -0.44 6.44
C ILE A 89 -16.75 -1.66 5.52
N LEU A 90 -16.64 -1.46 4.20
CA LEU A 90 -16.77 -2.52 3.22
C LEU A 90 -15.52 -3.43 3.17
N GLY A 91 -14.37 -2.98 3.63
CA GLY A 91 -13.09 -3.66 3.48
C GLY A 91 -12.64 -3.81 2.03
N LEU A 92 -13.23 -3.05 1.10
CA LEU A 92 -13.01 -3.17 -0.35
C LEU A 92 -12.86 -1.79 -0.98
N ASP A 93 -11.87 -1.63 -1.83
CA ASP A 93 -11.74 -0.44 -2.67
C ASP A 93 -12.62 -0.55 -3.93
N PHE A 94 -12.79 0.57 -4.63
CA PHE A 94 -13.60 0.63 -5.86
C PHE A 94 -13.13 -0.38 -6.93
N LYS A 95 -11.83 -0.57 -7.07
CA LYS A 95 -11.26 -1.44 -8.10
C LYS A 95 -11.60 -2.91 -7.81
N THR A 96 -11.43 -3.33 -6.56
CA THR A 96 -11.77 -4.67 -6.10
C THR A 96 -13.27 -4.92 -6.20
N PHE A 97 -14.09 -3.95 -5.73
CA PHE A 97 -15.55 -4.04 -5.84
C PHE A 97 -16.01 -4.20 -7.30
N SER A 98 -15.50 -3.37 -8.21
CA SER A 98 -15.91 -3.41 -9.63
C SER A 98 -15.50 -4.71 -10.34
N GLN A 99 -14.44 -5.37 -9.87
CA GLN A 99 -13.97 -6.64 -10.43
C GLN A 99 -14.68 -7.86 -9.84
N LEU A 100 -15.06 -7.82 -8.56
CA LEU A 100 -15.68 -8.95 -7.87
C LEU A 100 -17.20 -8.94 -7.96
N VAL A 101 -17.82 -7.79 -7.72
CA VAL A 101 -19.28 -7.66 -7.62
C VAL A 101 -19.92 -7.44 -8.98
N TYR A 102 -19.25 -6.67 -9.83
CA TYR A 102 -19.73 -6.41 -11.18
C TYR A 102 -18.84 -7.08 -12.22
N GLN A 103 -19.05 -8.37 -12.42
CA GLN A 103 -18.45 -9.09 -13.55
C GLN A 103 -19.03 -8.59 -14.88
N ASN A 104 -18.56 -7.45 -15.31
CA ASN A 104 -18.67 -7.03 -16.70
C ASN A 104 -17.62 -7.83 -17.51
N THR A 105 -17.97 -8.24 -18.72
CA THR A 105 -17.04 -8.90 -19.66
C THR A 105 -15.69 -8.17 -19.78
N THR A 106 -15.70 -6.83 -19.68
CA THR A 106 -14.50 -5.99 -19.70
C THR A 106 -13.68 -6.09 -18.41
N ALA A 107 -14.31 -6.19 -17.24
CA ALA A 107 -13.60 -6.25 -15.95
C ALA A 107 -12.90 -7.60 -15.74
N SER A 108 -13.54 -8.70 -16.14
CA SER A 108 -12.92 -10.03 -16.11
C SER A 108 -11.72 -10.12 -17.05
N LEU A 109 -11.81 -9.49 -18.24
CA LEU A 109 -10.67 -9.39 -19.16
C LEU A 109 -9.54 -8.52 -18.62
N GLN A 110 -9.82 -7.46 -17.84
CA GLN A 110 -8.80 -6.60 -17.25
C GLN A 110 -7.87 -7.35 -16.32
N PHE A 111 -8.37 -8.28 -15.50
CA PHE A 111 -7.52 -9.10 -14.64
C PHE A 111 -6.64 -10.05 -15.48
N LEU A 112 -7.22 -10.70 -16.49
CA LEU A 112 -6.50 -11.66 -17.34
C LEU A 112 -5.44 -10.99 -18.22
N THR A 113 -5.70 -9.76 -18.68
CA THR A 113 -4.78 -8.99 -19.53
C THR A 113 -3.86 -8.06 -18.75
N ALA A 114 -4.04 -7.96 -17.43
CA ALA A 114 -3.20 -7.13 -16.57
C ALA A 114 -1.75 -7.65 -16.53
N THR A 115 -0.81 -6.75 -16.31
CA THR A 115 0.58 -7.12 -16.03
C THR A 115 0.68 -7.90 -14.72
N ASP A 116 1.73 -8.71 -14.55
CA ASP A 116 1.95 -9.50 -13.33
C ASP A 116 1.98 -8.64 -12.07
N ALA A 117 2.58 -7.45 -12.15
CA ALA A 117 2.61 -6.48 -11.05
C ALA A 117 1.20 -6.04 -10.63
N ASN A 118 0.32 -5.76 -11.60
CA ASN A 118 -1.06 -5.35 -11.35
C ASN A 118 -1.90 -6.51 -10.82
N ARG A 119 -1.71 -7.74 -11.32
CA ARG A 119 -2.37 -8.94 -10.80
C ARG A 119 -1.97 -9.21 -9.36
N LYS A 120 -0.65 -9.15 -9.06
CA LYS A 120 -0.12 -9.30 -7.71
C LYS A 120 -0.73 -8.26 -6.75
N LYS A 121 -0.72 -6.99 -7.15
CA LYS A 121 -1.32 -5.92 -6.35
C LYS A 121 -2.80 -6.17 -6.07
N PHE A 122 -3.56 -6.56 -7.08
CA PHE A 122 -4.97 -6.89 -6.91
C PHE A 122 -5.18 -8.04 -5.91
N LEU A 123 -4.35 -9.09 -5.97
CA LEU A 123 -4.46 -10.21 -5.01
C LEU A 123 -4.06 -9.78 -3.60
N VAL A 124 -3.05 -8.93 -3.44
CA VAL A 124 -2.64 -8.37 -2.15
C VAL A 124 -3.80 -7.57 -1.54
N ASP A 125 -4.41 -6.67 -2.33
CA ASP A 125 -5.56 -5.85 -1.93
C ASP A 125 -6.78 -6.74 -1.57
N LEU A 126 -7.04 -7.77 -2.40
CA LEU A 126 -8.18 -8.69 -2.21
C LEU A 126 -8.08 -9.53 -0.93
N PHE A 127 -6.88 -10.02 -0.62
CA PHE A 127 -6.66 -10.86 0.55
C PHE A 127 -6.31 -10.06 1.81
N GLY A 128 -6.24 -8.72 1.73
CA GLY A 128 -5.89 -7.86 2.86
C GLY A 128 -4.49 -8.10 3.42
N VAL A 129 -3.55 -8.54 2.56
CA VAL A 129 -2.18 -8.89 2.97
C VAL A 129 -1.17 -7.73 2.80
N ASP A 130 -1.64 -6.49 2.74
CA ASP A 130 -0.81 -5.29 2.63
C ASP A 130 0.22 -5.18 3.76
N GLU A 131 -0.13 -5.61 4.97
CA GLU A 131 0.77 -5.60 6.12
C GLU A 131 2.03 -6.43 5.88
N TYR A 132 1.89 -7.60 5.25
CA TYR A 132 3.04 -8.45 4.91
C TYR A 132 3.95 -7.76 3.88
N THR A 133 3.39 -7.00 2.96
CA THR A 133 4.17 -6.21 2.02
C THR A 133 4.95 -5.11 2.75
N LYS A 134 4.34 -4.41 3.72
CA LYS A 134 5.02 -3.41 4.57
C LYS A 134 6.13 -4.04 5.41
N PHE A 135 5.87 -5.22 6.00
CA PHE A 135 6.91 -5.96 6.73
C PHE A 135 8.09 -6.31 5.84
N TYR A 136 7.82 -6.85 4.65
CA TYR A 136 8.88 -7.15 3.69
C TYR A 136 9.74 -5.93 3.35
N GLU A 137 9.15 -4.79 3.06
CA GLU A 137 9.87 -3.53 2.77
C GLU A 137 10.72 -3.07 3.97
N THR A 138 10.18 -3.18 5.18
CA THR A 138 10.90 -2.84 6.41
C THR A 138 12.11 -3.74 6.61
N PHE A 139 11.91 -5.07 6.54
CA PHE A 139 13.01 -6.02 6.68
C PHE A 139 14.07 -5.86 5.59
N ARG A 140 13.66 -5.64 4.36
CA ARG A 140 14.58 -5.37 3.25
C ARG A 140 15.44 -4.13 3.50
N THR A 141 14.84 -3.07 4.02
CA THR A 141 15.56 -1.82 4.35
C THR A 141 16.57 -2.05 5.46
N VAL A 142 16.17 -2.74 6.54
CA VAL A 142 17.06 -3.09 7.66
C VAL A 142 18.20 -3.99 7.17
N ALA A 143 17.90 -5.04 6.42
CA ALA A 143 18.92 -5.94 5.87
C ALA A 143 19.94 -5.19 5.01
N LYS A 144 19.49 -4.27 4.17
CA LYS A 144 20.40 -3.43 3.35
C LYS A 144 21.32 -2.56 4.23
N THR A 145 20.78 -1.94 5.28
CA THR A 145 21.57 -1.11 6.22
C THR A 145 22.61 -1.94 6.94
N VAL A 146 22.25 -3.13 7.41
CA VAL A 146 23.19 -4.06 8.06
C VAL A 146 24.28 -4.51 7.09
N SER A 147 23.91 -4.89 5.85
CA SER A 147 24.89 -5.28 4.81
C SER A 147 25.90 -4.19 4.51
N VAL A 148 25.48 -2.92 4.44
CA VAL A 148 26.40 -1.79 4.25
C VAL A 148 27.39 -1.69 5.39
N LYS A 149 26.93 -1.83 6.66
CA LYS A 149 27.83 -1.80 7.83
C LYS A 149 28.80 -2.97 7.85
N ILE A 150 28.34 -4.17 7.49
CA ILE A 150 29.22 -5.35 7.39
C ILE A 150 30.31 -5.10 6.36
N ASN A 151 29.97 -4.62 5.16
CA ASN A 151 30.96 -4.32 4.13
C ASN A 151 31.97 -3.25 4.56
N GLU A 152 31.52 -2.22 5.28
CA GLU A 152 32.40 -1.18 5.83
C GLU A 152 33.39 -1.76 6.85
N ILE A 153 32.91 -2.60 7.78
CA ILE A 153 33.76 -3.24 8.79
C ILE A 153 34.74 -4.22 8.13
N GLN A 154 34.27 -5.03 7.20
CA GLN A 154 35.12 -5.96 6.44
C GLN A 154 36.22 -5.22 5.68
N GLY A 155 35.90 -4.09 5.04
CA GLY A 155 36.89 -3.25 4.36
C GLY A 155 37.94 -2.68 5.33
N ARG A 156 37.52 -2.26 6.52
CA ARG A 156 38.45 -1.79 7.57
C ARG A 156 39.35 -2.94 8.06
N CYS A 157 38.79 -4.11 8.34
CA CYS A 157 39.58 -5.27 8.77
C CYS A 157 40.62 -5.64 7.71
N SER A 158 40.20 -5.79 6.45
CA SER A 158 41.13 -6.10 5.36
C SER A 158 42.24 -5.07 5.20
N THR A 159 41.96 -3.79 5.40
CA THR A 159 42.98 -2.73 5.37
C THR A 159 43.97 -2.87 6.51
N ILE A 160 43.47 -3.15 7.73
CA ILE A 160 44.34 -3.35 8.91
C ILE A 160 45.20 -4.62 8.76
N GLU A 161 44.58 -5.73 8.29
CA GLU A 161 45.31 -7.00 8.03
C GLU A 161 46.48 -6.75 7.06
N LYS A 162 46.19 -6.10 5.95
CA LYS A 162 47.23 -5.77 4.95
C LYS A 162 48.32 -4.87 5.53
N TRP A 163 47.93 -3.85 6.33
CA TRP A 163 48.92 -2.97 6.99
C TRP A 163 49.79 -3.74 7.99
N LEU A 164 49.21 -4.69 8.75
CA LEU A 164 49.97 -5.54 9.67
C LEU A 164 50.95 -6.46 8.94
N GLU A 165 50.51 -7.06 7.81
CA GLU A 165 51.38 -7.89 6.96
C GLU A 165 52.58 -7.07 6.40
N ASP A 166 52.31 -5.86 5.93
CA ASP A 166 53.32 -4.98 5.34
C ASP A 166 54.29 -4.39 6.41
N ASN A 167 53.91 -4.40 7.71
CA ASN A 167 54.68 -3.79 8.81
C ASN A 167 55.01 -4.82 9.90
N ILE A 168 55.32 -6.06 9.53
CA ILE A 168 55.85 -7.06 10.46
C ILE A 168 57.26 -6.59 10.91
N LEU A 169 57.38 -6.25 12.20
CA LEU A 169 58.68 -5.95 12.78
C LEU A 169 59.50 -7.24 12.94
N GLU A 170 60.65 -7.30 12.27
CA GLU A 170 61.58 -8.38 12.51
C GLU A 170 62.07 -8.33 13.97
N THR A 171 61.79 -9.39 14.71
CA THR A 171 62.10 -9.47 16.16
C THR A 171 63.60 -9.39 16.48
N THR A 172 64.46 -9.54 15.47
CA THR A 172 65.92 -9.46 15.59
C THR A 172 66.47 -8.08 15.88
N ASN A 173 65.68 -7.00 15.66
CA ASN A 173 66.15 -5.62 15.83
C ASN A 173 65.70 -4.94 17.13
N ILE A 174 65.03 -5.64 18.05
CA ILE A 174 64.42 -5.04 19.25
C ILE A 174 65.28 -5.20 20.53
N LEU A 175 66.18 -6.16 20.55
CA LEU A 175 67.09 -6.34 21.68
C LEU A 175 68.44 -5.74 21.35
N PRO A 176 68.88 -4.66 22.05
CA PRO A 176 70.27 -4.23 21.94
C PRO A 176 71.17 -5.39 22.41
N GLU A 177 72.14 -5.77 21.58
CA GLU A 177 73.20 -6.69 22.03
C GLU A 177 73.89 -6.06 23.25
N LEU A 178 73.61 -6.68 24.41
CA LEU A 178 74.36 -6.32 25.62
C LEU A 178 75.78 -6.89 25.52
N ASN A 179 76.72 -6.07 24.97
CA ASN A 179 78.13 -6.36 25.01
C ASN A 179 78.60 -6.22 26.48
N LEU A 180 78.51 -7.27 27.24
CA LEU A 180 79.11 -7.34 28.56
C LEU A 180 80.64 -7.49 28.36
N PRO A 181 81.47 -6.61 28.98
CA PRO A 181 82.91 -6.77 28.94
C PRO A 181 83.30 -8.11 29.61
N LYS A 182 84.05 -8.92 28.88
CA LYS A 182 84.66 -10.11 29.48
C LYS A 182 85.52 -9.69 30.66
N ILE A 183 85.08 -10.07 31.88
CA ILE A 183 85.92 -9.97 33.07
C ILE A 183 86.98 -11.07 32.89
N SER A 184 88.23 -10.65 32.71
CA SER A 184 89.36 -11.57 32.75
C SER A 184 89.54 -12.05 34.21
N GLU A 185 89.50 -13.39 34.37
CA GLU A 185 89.89 -14.05 35.64
C GLU A 185 91.42 -13.95 35.80
N GLU A 186 91.94 -12.79 36.07
CA GLU A 186 93.29 -12.63 36.59
C GLU A 186 93.32 -11.32 37.37
N ASP A 187 92.99 -11.40 38.68
CA ASP A 187 93.69 -10.80 39.80
C ASP A 187 92.96 -11.23 41.12
#